data_a154c3855e6d13e4f804469521c1e985
#
_entry.id   a154c3855e6d13e4f804469521c1e985
#
_cell.length_a   1.000
_cell.length_b   1.000
_cell.length_c   1.000
_cell.angle_alpha   90.00
_cell.angle_beta   90.00
_cell.angle_gamma   90.00
#
_symmetry.space_group_name_H-M   'P 1'
#
loop_
_entity.id
_entity.type
_entity.pdbx_description
1 polymer ?
#
loop_
_entity_poly.entity_id
_entity_poly.type
_entity_poly.pdbx_seq_one_letter_code
_entity_poly.pdbx_strand_id
1 'polypeptide(L)'
;MANITFSSPVMAKDVTVYAIAGHRGTILAVAKANKIPIPFDCQDGECGSCLVEVKNLTPERKHGIALTEKEKELLRQLRKITREEIVDAEVNDMPPRYRLACQYFVRDEDILVTFEGDETLPKQREAHSIAAKVYKGGIEIKSVEEFFGYAVKVEQDAAIHYDQLGAAMEKVGNAEVAKLFRQLADYSRLHLEEAKKRAGTIDYNLHVPANYVWPDHATPERTDLWTGDPALSRLGALKAALLGERRGLEFYHSVAGFSKDPEIVKQAKEFVKEEAEHVEILERWIAREESLQKSANS
;
A
#
# COMPACT_ATOMS: atom_id res chain seq x y z
N MET A 1 -12.89 12.18 -6.07
CA MET A 1 -13.54 12.31 -4.75
C MET A 1 -14.50 11.16 -4.59
N ALA A 2 -14.45 10.42 -3.49
CA ALA A 2 -15.20 9.19 -3.30
C ALA A 2 -16.23 9.35 -2.19
N ASN A 3 -17.44 8.86 -2.42
CA ASN A 3 -18.43 8.64 -1.37
C ASN A 3 -18.40 7.16 -0.99
N ILE A 4 -18.00 6.86 0.24
CA ILE A 4 -17.99 5.51 0.76
C ILE A 4 -19.16 5.37 1.72
N THR A 5 -20.14 4.57 1.33
CA THR A 5 -21.28 4.25 2.18
C THR A 5 -21.01 2.93 2.87
N PHE A 6 -20.98 2.94 4.18
CA PHE A 6 -20.83 1.76 5.03
C PHE A 6 -22.20 1.28 5.51
N SER A 7 -22.46 -0.01 5.39
CA SER A 7 -23.69 -0.66 5.83
C SER A 7 -23.37 -1.96 6.56
N SER A 8 -23.99 -2.18 7.71
CA SER A 8 -23.83 -3.40 8.50
C SER A 8 -25.00 -3.60 9.45
N PRO A 9 -25.41 -4.86 9.73
CA PRO A 9 -26.43 -5.16 10.73
C PRO A 9 -26.11 -4.63 12.14
N VAL A 10 -24.84 -4.46 12.49
CA VAL A 10 -24.40 -3.95 13.80
C VAL A 10 -24.41 -2.41 13.87
N MET A 11 -24.73 -1.73 12.78
CA MET A 11 -24.84 -0.28 12.72
C MET A 11 -26.31 0.15 12.84
N ALA A 12 -26.56 1.22 13.60
CA ALA A 12 -27.92 1.76 13.74
C ALA A 12 -28.47 2.35 12.42
N LYS A 13 -27.57 2.76 11.50
CA LYS A 13 -27.90 3.29 10.18
C LYS A 13 -26.67 3.24 9.28
N ASP A 14 -26.88 3.29 7.98
CA ASP A 14 -25.82 3.45 7.01
C ASP A 14 -25.11 4.80 7.20
N VAL A 15 -23.80 4.82 6.98
CA VAL A 15 -22.96 6.00 7.14
C VAL A 15 -22.20 6.24 5.84
N THR A 16 -22.41 7.39 5.24
CA THR A 16 -21.64 7.82 4.09
C THR A 16 -20.51 8.74 4.53
N VAL A 17 -19.30 8.39 4.14
CA VAL A 17 -18.08 9.15 4.40
C VAL A 17 -17.54 9.68 3.10
N TYR A 18 -17.21 10.95 3.11
CA TYR A 18 -16.51 11.58 2.00
C TYR A 18 -15.02 11.37 2.14
N ALA A 19 -14.39 10.74 1.15
CA ALA A 19 -12.96 10.49 1.13
C ALA A 19 -12.33 11.06 -0.16
N ILE A 20 -11.16 11.64 -0.02
CA ILE A 20 -10.33 12.02 -1.16
C ILE A 20 -9.49 10.80 -1.54
N ALA A 21 -9.48 10.42 -2.82
CA ALA A 21 -8.68 9.32 -3.31
C ALA A 21 -7.20 9.49 -2.89
N GLY A 22 -6.61 8.44 -2.33
CA GLY A 22 -5.24 8.48 -1.82
C GLY A 22 -5.03 9.15 -0.45
N HIS A 23 -5.97 9.96 0.03
CA HIS A 23 -5.75 10.82 1.22
C HIS A 23 -5.88 10.08 2.57
N ARG A 24 -6.55 8.93 2.60
CA ARG A 24 -6.75 8.12 3.83
C ARG A 24 -6.37 6.65 3.66
N GLY A 25 -5.71 6.31 2.57
CA GLY A 25 -5.27 4.94 2.33
C GLY A 25 -6.42 3.96 2.06
N THR A 26 -6.52 2.91 2.84
CA THR A 26 -7.46 1.81 2.63
C THR A 26 -8.87 2.11 3.17
N ILE A 27 -9.87 1.34 2.71
CA ILE A 27 -11.23 1.35 3.29
C ILE A 27 -11.17 1.17 4.81
N LEU A 28 -10.31 0.28 5.31
CA LEU A 28 -10.15 0.07 6.74
C LEU A 28 -9.64 1.32 7.47
N ALA A 29 -8.70 2.05 6.87
CA ALA A 29 -8.21 3.31 7.45
C ALA A 29 -9.32 4.36 7.52
N VAL A 30 -10.13 4.49 6.46
CA VAL A 30 -11.31 5.38 6.44
C VAL A 30 -12.32 4.95 7.48
N ALA A 31 -12.63 3.66 7.58
CA ALA A 31 -13.56 3.12 8.57
C ALA A 31 -13.10 3.44 10.00
N LYS A 32 -11.84 3.20 10.32
CA LYS A 32 -11.25 3.52 11.64
C LYS A 32 -11.35 5.00 11.98
N ALA A 33 -11.00 5.88 11.03
CA ALA A 33 -11.07 7.33 11.21
C ALA A 33 -12.50 7.83 11.50
N ASN A 34 -13.51 7.12 11.01
CA ASN A 34 -14.93 7.48 11.17
C ASN A 34 -15.67 6.58 12.17
N LYS A 35 -14.95 5.77 12.96
CA LYS A 35 -15.51 4.86 13.98
C LYS A 35 -16.50 3.85 13.42
N ILE A 36 -16.31 3.43 12.17
CA ILE A 36 -17.10 2.37 11.54
C ILE A 36 -16.58 1.02 12.05
N PRO A 37 -17.44 0.13 12.56
CA PRO A 37 -17.05 -1.10 13.26
C PRO A 37 -16.71 -2.25 12.30
N ILE A 38 -15.88 -2.04 11.29
CA ILE A 38 -15.34 -3.14 10.49
C ILE A 38 -14.42 -3.97 11.39
N PRO A 39 -14.64 -5.28 11.53
CA PRO A 39 -13.73 -6.15 12.27
C PRO A 39 -12.35 -6.17 11.63
N PHE A 40 -11.29 -6.18 12.43
CA PHE A 40 -9.93 -6.32 11.92
C PHE A 40 -8.97 -6.83 12.99
N ASP A 41 -7.97 -7.60 12.57
CA ASP A 41 -6.88 -8.09 13.43
C ASP A 41 -5.52 -7.72 12.87
N CYS A 42 -5.14 -8.28 11.71
CA CYS A 42 -3.79 -8.14 11.17
C CYS A 42 -3.54 -6.82 10.43
N GLN A 43 -4.50 -6.26 9.76
CA GLN A 43 -4.43 -5.12 8.84
C GLN A 43 -3.51 -5.32 7.62
N ASP A 44 -3.05 -6.55 7.38
CA ASP A 44 -2.05 -6.91 6.37
C ASP A 44 -2.55 -7.92 5.32
N GLY A 45 -3.83 -8.18 5.30
CA GLY A 45 -4.43 -9.11 4.34
C GLY A 45 -4.25 -10.59 4.67
N GLU A 46 -3.83 -10.96 5.89
CA GLU A 46 -3.52 -12.35 6.25
C GLU A 46 -4.58 -13.06 7.10
N CYS A 47 -5.45 -12.31 7.81
CA CYS A 47 -6.38 -12.92 8.76
C CYS A 47 -7.82 -13.04 8.25
N GLY A 48 -8.23 -12.23 7.27
CA GLY A 48 -9.59 -12.23 6.75
C GLY A 48 -10.63 -11.51 7.61
N SER A 49 -10.30 -11.05 8.82
CA SER A 49 -11.25 -10.41 9.74
C SER A 49 -11.92 -9.17 9.14
N CYS A 50 -11.23 -8.46 8.24
CA CYS A 50 -11.74 -7.26 7.56
C CYS A 50 -12.39 -7.55 6.21
N LEU A 51 -12.95 -8.74 6.03
CA LEU A 51 -13.68 -9.10 4.82
C LEU A 51 -14.91 -8.21 4.65
N VAL A 52 -15.05 -7.60 3.48
CA VAL A 52 -16.17 -6.75 3.11
C VAL A 52 -16.70 -7.11 1.73
N GLU A 53 -17.96 -6.85 1.48
CA GLU A 53 -18.53 -6.83 0.15
C GLU A 53 -18.49 -5.39 -0.38
N VAL A 54 -17.94 -5.19 -1.57
CA VAL A 54 -17.82 -3.86 -2.17
C VAL A 54 -18.63 -3.83 -3.46
N LYS A 55 -19.56 -2.89 -3.54
CA LYS A 55 -20.35 -2.62 -4.73
C LYS A 55 -20.03 -1.23 -5.26
N ASN A 56 -19.53 -1.15 -6.47
CA ASN A 56 -19.31 0.12 -7.16
C ASN A 56 -20.67 0.71 -7.58
N LEU A 57 -20.92 1.96 -7.19
CA LEU A 57 -22.15 2.70 -7.51
C LEU A 57 -21.99 3.60 -8.75
N THR A 58 -20.76 3.73 -9.26
CA THR A 58 -20.41 4.49 -10.48
C THR A 58 -19.73 3.57 -11.51
N PRO A 59 -20.44 2.59 -12.08
CA PRO A 59 -19.86 1.56 -12.95
C PRO A 59 -19.25 2.12 -14.25
N GLU A 60 -19.57 3.34 -14.62
CA GLU A 60 -19.02 4.02 -15.80
C GLU A 60 -17.53 4.39 -15.62
N ARG A 61 -17.08 4.51 -14.38
CA ARG A 61 -15.67 4.76 -14.05
C ARG A 61 -14.95 3.43 -13.80
N LYS A 62 -14.34 2.90 -14.83
CA LYS A 62 -13.48 1.72 -14.69
C LYS A 62 -12.14 2.14 -14.11
N HIS A 63 -11.86 1.67 -12.93
CA HIS A 63 -10.52 1.79 -12.32
C HIS A 63 -9.87 0.41 -12.33
N GLY A 64 -8.61 0.33 -12.74
CA GLY A 64 -7.86 -0.91 -12.68
C GLY A 64 -7.93 -1.53 -11.28
N ILE A 65 -8.22 -2.81 -11.19
CA ILE A 65 -8.41 -3.50 -9.92
C ILE A 65 -7.07 -4.05 -9.47
N ALA A 66 -6.48 -3.43 -8.44
CA ALA A 66 -5.29 -3.98 -7.81
C ALA A 66 -5.71 -4.97 -6.72
N LEU A 67 -5.69 -6.26 -7.03
CA LEU A 67 -5.70 -7.34 -6.05
C LEU A 67 -4.26 -7.64 -5.67
N THR A 68 -3.92 -7.54 -4.38
CA THR A 68 -2.62 -8.02 -3.92
C THR A 68 -2.58 -9.55 -3.94
N GLU A 69 -1.39 -10.13 -4.08
CA GLU A 69 -1.25 -11.60 -4.02
C GLU A 69 -1.77 -12.17 -2.70
N LYS A 70 -1.51 -11.49 -1.58
CA LYS A 70 -2.03 -11.84 -0.26
C LYS A 70 -3.57 -11.83 -0.23
N GLU A 71 -4.17 -10.79 -0.80
CA GLU A 71 -5.63 -10.70 -0.88
C GLU A 71 -6.23 -11.82 -1.73
N LYS A 72 -5.66 -12.10 -2.90
CA LYS A 72 -6.10 -13.20 -3.79
C LYS A 72 -6.04 -14.54 -3.07
N GLU A 73 -4.92 -14.85 -2.46
CA GLU A 73 -4.72 -16.12 -1.77
C GLU A 73 -5.69 -16.28 -0.61
N LEU A 74 -5.83 -15.25 0.23
CA LEU A 74 -6.73 -15.31 1.37
C LEU A 74 -8.21 -15.39 0.94
N LEU A 75 -8.64 -14.62 -0.06
CA LEU A 75 -10.01 -14.71 -0.59
C LEU A 75 -10.31 -16.10 -1.18
N ARG A 76 -9.31 -16.75 -1.81
CA ARG A 76 -9.44 -18.15 -2.27
C ARG A 76 -9.60 -19.12 -1.10
N GLN A 77 -8.78 -19.02 -0.07
CA GLN A 77 -8.88 -19.84 1.15
C GLN A 77 -10.24 -19.67 1.82
N LEU A 78 -10.75 -18.45 1.87
CA LEU A 78 -12.09 -18.13 2.38
C LEU A 78 -13.24 -18.52 1.42
N ARG A 79 -12.93 -19.02 0.22
CA ARG A 79 -13.89 -19.32 -0.86
C ARG A 79 -14.76 -18.11 -1.23
N LYS A 80 -14.16 -16.92 -1.23
CA LYS A 80 -14.82 -15.65 -1.53
C LYS A 80 -14.43 -15.07 -2.90
N ILE A 81 -13.57 -15.75 -3.64
CA ILE A 81 -13.21 -15.42 -5.02
C ILE A 81 -12.94 -16.70 -5.81
N THR A 82 -13.38 -16.73 -7.04
CA THR A 82 -13.10 -17.82 -7.98
C THR A 82 -11.87 -17.47 -8.84
N ARG A 83 -11.36 -18.48 -9.56
CA ARG A 83 -10.26 -18.24 -10.51
C ARG A 83 -10.68 -17.33 -11.65
N GLU A 84 -11.91 -17.48 -12.12
CA GLU A 84 -12.52 -16.66 -13.17
C GLU A 84 -12.60 -15.20 -12.73
N GLU A 85 -13.10 -14.94 -11.51
CA GLU A 85 -13.17 -13.58 -10.96
C GLU A 85 -11.78 -12.93 -10.77
N ILE A 86 -10.74 -13.72 -10.47
CA ILE A 86 -9.36 -13.20 -10.43
C ILE A 86 -8.93 -12.76 -11.82
N VAL A 87 -9.15 -13.61 -12.84
CA VAL A 87 -8.81 -13.28 -14.23
C VAL A 87 -9.60 -12.06 -14.70
N ASP A 88 -10.89 -12.00 -14.40
CA ASP A 88 -11.74 -10.87 -14.76
C ASP A 88 -11.28 -9.57 -14.08
N ALA A 89 -10.84 -9.65 -12.83
CA ALA A 89 -10.29 -8.49 -12.13
C ALA A 89 -8.95 -8.01 -12.74
N GLU A 90 -8.08 -8.94 -13.14
CA GLU A 90 -6.75 -8.61 -13.67
C GLU A 90 -6.77 -8.18 -15.14
N VAL A 91 -7.66 -8.78 -15.95
CA VAL A 91 -7.68 -8.60 -17.41
C VAL A 91 -8.77 -7.64 -17.86
N ASN A 92 -9.94 -7.70 -17.22
CA ASN A 92 -11.15 -6.99 -17.65
C ASN A 92 -11.55 -5.84 -16.73
N ASP A 93 -10.73 -5.55 -15.70
CA ASP A 93 -11.02 -4.55 -14.66
C ASP A 93 -12.41 -4.73 -13.99
N MET A 94 -12.88 -5.98 -13.90
CA MET A 94 -14.15 -6.29 -13.26
C MET A 94 -13.94 -6.43 -11.75
N PRO A 95 -14.55 -5.56 -10.90
CA PRO A 95 -14.33 -5.60 -9.47
C PRO A 95 -14.90 -6.89 -8.86
N PRO A 96 -14.10 -7.68 -8.13
CA PRO A 96 -14.62 -8.82 -7.40
C PRO A 96 -15.55 -8.33 -6.28
N ARG A 97 -16.56 -9.14 -5.99
CA ARG A 97 -17.58 -8.81 -4.99
C ARG A 97 -17.00 -8.65 -3.59
N TYR A 98 -16.09 -9.52 -3.21
CA TYR A 98 -15.47 -9.53 -1.89
C TYR A 98 -14.05 -8.97 -1.94
N ARG A 99 -13.72 -8.16 -0.93
CA ARG A 99 -12.43 -7.53 -0.77
C ARG A 99 -12.00 -7.57 0.69
N LEU A 100 -10.73 -7.36 0.94
CA LEU A 100 -10.23 -7.09 2.28
C LEU A 100 -10.14 -5.57 2.49
N ALA A 101 -10.84 -5.04 3.47
CA ALA A 101 -10.87 -3.60 3.72
C ALA A 101 -9.49 -3.00 3.98
N CYS A 102 -8.53 -3.79 4.50
CA CYS A 102 -7.15 -3.40 4.70
C CYS A 102 -6.30 -3.39 3.41
N GLN A 103 -6.78 -4.01 2.33
CA GLN A 103 -6.08 -4.11 1.05
C GLN A 103 -6.74 -3.27 -0.05
N TYR A 104 -7.96 -2.77 0.17
CA TYR A 104 -8.66 -1.96 -0.80
C TYR A 104 -8.36 -0.48 -0.59
N PHE A 105 -7.58 0.10 -1.48
CA PHE A 105 -7.30 1.54 -1.47
C PHE A 105 -8.47 2.35 -2.03
N VAL A 106 -8.80 3.42 -1.33
CA VAL A 106 -9.86 4.34 -1.72
C VAL A 106 -9.46 5.08 -3.00
N ARG A 107 -10.33 5.03 -4.01
CA ARG A 107 -10.17 5.66 -5.32
C ARG A 107 -11.24 6.73 -5.53
N ASP A 108 -11.21 7.41 -6.66
CA ASP A 108 -12.25 8.37 -7.05
C ASP A 108 -13.49 7.63 -7.58
N GLU A 109 -14.17 6.94 -6.68
CA GLU A 109 -15.35 6.12 -6.98
C GLU A 109 -16.35 6.16 -5.82
N ASP A 110 -17.64 6.08 -6.15
CA ASP A 110 -18.67 5.93 -5.14
C ASP A 110 -18.93 4.44 -4.91
N ILE A 111 -18.77 3.98 -3.68
CA ILE A 111 -18.90 2.58 -3.31
C ILE A 111 -19.81 2.36 -2.10
N LEU A 112 -20.50 1.23 -2.12
CA LEU A 112 -21.19 0.66 -0.97
C LEU A 112 -20.32 -0.47 -0.40
N VAL A 113 -19.97 -0.36 0.86
CA VAL A 113 -19.19 -1.33 1.61
C VAL A 113 -20.09 -1.99 2.64
N THR A 114 -20.36 -3.28 2.46
CA THR A 114 -21.20 -4.07 3.37
C THR A 114 -20.35 -5.07 4.13
N PHE A 115 -20.57 -5.20 5.43
CA PHE A 115 -19.87 -6.15 6.29
C PHE A 115 -20.80 -6.66 7.39
N GLU A 116 -20.53 -7.89 7.87
CA GLU A 116 -21.39 -8.50 8.92
C GLU A 116 -21.22 -7.80 10.26
N GLY A 117 -20.01 -7.41 10.59
CA GLY A 117 -19.68 -6.82 11.88
C GLY A 117 -19.67 -7.85 13.01
N ASP A 118 -19.13 -7.49 14.15
CA ASP A 118 -19.15 -8.29 15.37
C ASP A 118 -19.43 -7.39 16.56
N GLU A 119 -20.62 -7.52 17.16
CA GLU A 119 -21.05 -6.74 18.32
C GLU A 119 -20.19 -7.02 19.57
N THR A 120 -19.54 -8.18 19.61
CA THR A 120 -18.70 -8.59 20.75
C THR A 120 -17.31 -8.01 20.69
N LEU A 121 -16.88 -7.50 19.53
CA LEU A 121 -15.58 -6.88 19.42
C LEU A 121 -15.56 -5.57 20.20
N PRO A 122 -14.62 -5.40 21.13
CA PRO A 122 -14.43 -4.11 21.78
C PRO A 122 -14.16 -3.06 20.72
N LYS A 123 -14.92 -1.96 20.75
CA LYS A 123 -14.92 -0.86 19.75
C LYS A 123 -13.56 -0.22 19.49
N GLN A 124 -12.51 -0.70 20.14
CA GLN A 124 -11.12 -0.33 19.98
C GLN A 124 -10.22 -1.50 20.42
N ARG A 125 -10.13 -2.57 19.67
CA ARG A 125 -8.90 -3.36 19.76
C ARG A 125 -7.82 -2.59 19.01
N GLU A 126 -6.74 -2.25 19.72
CA GLU A 126 -5.50 -1.88 19.05
C GLU A 126 -5.16 -3.01 18.11
N ALA A 127 -5.10 -2.69 16.83
CA ALA A 127 -4.78 -3.69 15.83
C ALA A 127 -3.36 -4.20 16.09
N HIS A 128 -3.27 -5.46 16.43
CA HIS A 128 -2.02 -6.18 16.37
C HIS A 128 -1.93 -6.80 14.97
N SER A 129 -1.58 -6.00 13.96
CA SER A 129 -1.34 -6.54 12.62
C SER A 129 -0.16 -7.49 12.66
N ILE A 130 -0.23 -8.60 11.90
CA ILE A 130 0.94 -9.46 11.69
C ILE A 130 2.03 -8.68 10.93
N ALA A 131 1.68 -7.77 9.99
CA ALA A 131 2.66 -6.86 9.41
C ALA A 131 3.12 -5.80 10.40
N ALA A 132 2.25 -5.26 11.22
CA ALA A 132 2.70 -4.48 12.38
C ALA A 132 3.38 -5.38 13.43
N LYS A 133 3.18 -6.70 13.42
CA LYS A 133 4.00 -7.66 14.18
C LYS A 133 5.22 -8.12 13.41
N VAL A 134 5.25 -8.10 12.11
CA VAL A 134 6.42 -8.32 11.28
C VAL A 134 7.25 -7.05 11.23
N TYR A 135 6.67 -5.90 11.08
CA TYR A 135 7.32 -4.60 11.31
C TYR A 135 7.43 -4.25 12.81
N LYS A 136 6.56 -4.73 13.72
CA LYS A 136 6.67 -4.63 15.17
C LYS A 136 7.26 -5.86 15.86
N GLY A 137 7.10 -7.03 15.34
CA GLY A 137 7.62 -8.26 15.94
C GLY A 137 9.11 -8.39 15.81
N GLY A 138 9.72 -7.54 14.97
CA GLY A 138 11.13 -7.36 14.85
C GLY A 138 11.62 -5.95 15.19
N ILE A 139 10.74 -4.92 15.15
CA ILE A 139 11.20 -3.53 15.19
C ILE A 139 10.26 -2.73 16.10
N GLU A 140 10.54 -2.76 17.39
CA GLU A 140 10.00 -1.77 18.31
C GLU A 140 10.82 -0.49 18.18
N ILE A 141 10.31 0.53 17.49
CA ILE A 141 10.95 1.82 17.37
C ILE A 141 10.83 2.55 18.71
N LYS A 142 11.96 2.69 19.41
CA LYS A 142 12.01 3.17 20.79
C LYS A 142 12.43 4.63 20.91
N SER A 143 13.01 5.18 19.86
CA SER A 143 13.48 6.57 19.85
C SER A 143 13.32 7.20 18.47
N VAL A 144 13.38 8.53 18.43
CA VAL A 144 13.34 9.31 17.19
C VAL A 144 14.58 9.01 16.32
N GLU A 145 15.71 8.76 16.95
CA GLU A 145 16.96 8.39 16.28
C GLU A 145 16.82 7.05 15.56
N GLU A 146 16.21 6.08 16.23
CA GLU A 146 15.93 4.77 15.65
C GLU A 146 14.91 4.90 14.51
N PHE A 147 13.87 5.74 14.65
CA PHE A 147 12.92 6.03 13.59
C PHE A 147 13.62 6.56 12.34
N PHE A 148 14.48 7.56 12.48
CA PHE A 148 15.22 8.09 11.34
C PHE A 148 16.21 7.06 10.76
N GLY A 149 16.77 6.20 11.59
CA GLY A 149 17.56 5.07 11.12
C GLY A 149 16.79 4.17 10.14
N TYR A 150 15.58 3.81 10.50
CA TYR A 150 14.70 3.03 9.63
C TYR A 150 14.25 3.81 8.40
N ALA A 151 13.88 5.07 8.53
CA ALA A 151 13.47 5.89 7.39
C ALA A 151 14.58 6.01 6.35
N VAL A 152 15.80 6.33 6.78
CA VAL A 152 16.97 6.36 5.89
C VAL A 152 17.23 5.01 5.24
N LYS A 153 17.04 3.90 5.98
CA LYS A 153 17.26 2.55 5.49
C LYS A 153 16.23 2.13 4.45
N VAL A 154 14.95 2.49 4.62
CA VAL A 154 13.89 2.24 3.65
C VAL A 154 14.25 2.86 2.31
N GLU A 155 14.54 4.15 2.28
CA GLU A 155 14.87 4.90 1.07
C GLU A 155 16.15 4.41 0.40
N GLN A 156 17.16 4.08 1.21
CA GLN A 156 18.42 3.53 0.70
C GLN A 156 18.20 2.18 0.00
N ASP A 157 17.42 1.30 0.62
CA ASP A 157 17.15 -0.02 0.07
C ASP A 157 16.23 0.06 -1.16
N ALA A 158 15.27 0.98 -1.19
CA ALA A 158 14.45 1.25 -2.36
C ALA A 158 15.30 1.69 -3.56
N ALA A 159 16.19 2.65 -3.35
CA ALA A 159 17.09 3.12 -4.41
C ALA A 159 17.97 1.97 -4.97
N ILE A 160 18.56 1.17 -4.09
CA ILE A 160 19.37 0.00 -4.48
C ILE A 160 18.52 -1.01 -5.26
N HIS A 161 17.30 -1.29 -4.78
CA HIS A 161 16.41 -2.23 -5.43
C HIS A 161 16.01 -1.80 -6.83
N TYR A 162 15.62 -0.53 -7.02
CA TYR A 162 15.30 -0.01 -8.35
C TYR A 162 16.51 0.02 -9.29
N ASP A 163 17.72 0.27 -8.79
CA ASP A 163 18.95 0.15 -9.60
C ASP A 163 19.18 -1.29 -10.06
N GLN A 164 18.97 -2.26 -9.18
CA GLN A 164 19.09 -3.69 -9.53
C GLN A 164 18.07 -4.09 -10.59
N LEU A 165 16.82 -3.64 -10.46
CA LEU A 165 15.77 -3.86 -11.47
C LEU A 165 16.14 -3.19 -12.80
N GLY A 166 16.62 -1.95 -12.79
CA GLY A 166 17.10 -1.26 -14.00
C GLY A 166 18.22 -2.02 -14.70
N ALA A 167 19.22 -2.47 -13.95
CA ALA A 167 20.33 -3.26 -14.50
C ALA A 167 19.88 -4.62 -15.04
N ALA A 168 18.91 -5.28 -14.40
CA ALA A 168 18.33 -6.52 -14.88
C ALA A 168 17.58 -6.32 -16.20
N MET A 169 16.78 -5.26 -16.33
CA MET A 169 16.06 -4.93 -17.56
C MET A 169 17.00 -4.56 -18.72
N GLU A 170 18.09 -3.86 -18.44
CA GLU A 170 19.13 -3.61 -19.46
C GLU A 170 19.74 -4.89 -20.02
N LYS A 171 20.04 -5.88 -19.14
CA LYS A 171 20.61 -7.16 -19.56
C LYS A 171 19.70 -7.96 -20.49
N VAL A 172 18.39 -7.84 -20.32
CA VAL A 172 17.40 -8.55 -21.18
C VAL A 172 16.93 -7.69 -22.35
N GLY A 173 17.53 -6.51 -22.56
CA GLY A 173 17.23 -5.63 -23.71
C GLY A 173 15.96 -4.78 -23.54
N ASN A 174 15.34 -4.74 -22.36
CA ASN A 174 14.16 -3.92 -22.08
C ASN A 174 14.58 -2.51 -21.63
N ALA A 175 15.08 -1.70 -22.58
CA ALA A 175 15.67 -0.39 -22.29
C ALA A 175 14.63 0.62 -21.76
N GLU A 176 13.39 0.52 -22.15
CA GLU A 176 12.32 1.44 -21.71
C GLU A 176 12.03 1.25 -20.22
N VAL A 177 11.84 0.01 -19.80
CA VAL A 177 11.57 -0.32 -18.39
C VAL A 177 12.81 -0.09 -17.54
N ALA A 178 14.01 -0.39 -18.08
CA ALA A 178 15.26 -0.08 -17.41
C ALA A 178 15.38 1.42 -17.08
N LYS A 179 15.07 2.28 -18.05
CA LYS A 179 15.05 3.75 -17.84
C LYS A 179 14.05 4.17 -16.77
N LEU A 180 12.86 3.55 -16.74
CA LEU A 180 11.87 3.83 -15.71
C LEU A 180 12.40 3.48 -14.32
N PHE A 181 12.97 2.29 -14.13
CA PHE A 181 13.51 1.90 -12.83
C PHE A 181 14.67 2.78 -12.39
N ARG A 182 15.53 3.22 -13.30
CA ARG A 182 16.58 4.19 -12.96
C ARG A 182 15.99 5.53 -12.51
N GLN A 183 14.93 5.99 -13.15
CA GLN A 183 14.23 7.20 -12.73
C GLN A 183 13.62 7.05 -11.33
N LEU A 184 13.04 5.89 -11.03
CA LEU A 184 12.51 5.61 -9.69
C LEU A 184 13.64 5.55 -8.65
N ALA A 185 14.78 4.93 -8.98
CA ALA A 185 15.97 4.95 -8.13
C ALA A 185 16.46 6.37 -7.83
N ASP A 186 16.42 7.27 -8.82
CA ASP A 186 16.80 8.68 -8.60
C ASP A 186 15.81 9.39 -7.67
N TYR A 187 14.51 9.12 -7.76
CA TYR A 187 13.53 9.65 -6.81
C TYR A 187 13.78 9.13 -5.39
N SER A 188 13.97 7.81 -5.20
CA SER A 188 14.32 7.27 -3.87
C SER A 188 15.60 7.90 -3.30
N ARG A 189 16.59 8.24 -4.14
CA ARG A 189 17.78 8.98 -3.67
C ARG A 189 17.46 10.40 -3.20
N LEU A 190 16.53 11.09 -3.85
CA LEU A 190 16.09 12.42 -3.39
C LEU A 190 15.41 12.32 -2.01
N HIS A 191 14.56 11.32 -1.82
CA HIS A 191 13.91 11.07 -0.53
C HIS A 191 14.92 10.64 0.55
N LEU A 192 15.90 9.83 0.17
CA LEU A 192 17.01 9.47 1.05
C LEU A 192 17.75 10.71 1.58
N GLU A 193 18.05 11.67 0.71
CA GLU A 193 18.71 12.92 1.12
C GLU A 193 17.77 13.78 2.00
N GLU A 194 16.47 13.78 1.73
CA GLU A 194 15.51 14.48 2.59
C GLU A 194 15.39 13.80 3.97
N ALA A 195 15.32 12.47 4.03
CA ALA A 195 15.32 11.72 5.29
C ALA A 195 16.61 11.99 6.11
N LYS A 196 17.77 11.98 5.47
CA LYS A 196 19.06 12.34 6.11
C LYS A 196 19.07 13.78 6.63
N LYS A 197 18.55 14.72 5.86
CA LYS A 197 18.46 16.12 6.25
C LYS A 197 17.57 16.30 7.49
N ARG A 198 16.45 15.57 7.57
CA ARG A 198 15.57 15.58 8.76
C ARG A 198 16.22 14.90 9.96
N ALA A 199 16.98 13.85 9.75
CA ALA A 199 17.80 13.22 10.79
C ALA A 199 18.84 14.20 11.37
N GLY A 200 19.29 15.18 10.58
CA GLY A 200 20.18 16.23 11.03
C GLY A 200 21.53 15.70 11.52
N THR A 201 21.83 15.87 12.80
CA THR A 201 23.07 15.40 13.41
C THR A 201 22.98 13.99 14.02
N ILE A 202 21.83 13.33 13.86
CA ILE A 202 21.63 11.98 14.37
C ILE A 202 22.52 10.99 13.59
N ASP A 203 23.32 10.21 14.31
CA ASP A 203 24.05 9.10 13.71
C ASP A 203 23.13 7.88 13.59
N TYR A 204 22.32 7.89 12.53
CA TYR A 204 21.33 6.86 12.26
C TYR A 204 21.95 5.47 12.03
N ASN A 205 23.23 5.36 11.64
CA ASN A 205 23.91 4.09 11.45
C ASN A 205 24.21 3.37 12.79
N LEU A 206 24.24 4.09 13.90
CA LEU A 206 24.34 3.48 15.23
C LEU A 206 23.05 2.76 15.63
N HIS A 207 21.90 3.20 15.10
CA HIS A 207 20.59 2.64 15.44
C HIS A 207 20.14 1.58 14.45
N VAL A 208 20.33 1.83 13.15
CA VAL A 208 20.00 0.88 12.09
C VAL A 208 21.22 0.76 11.17
N PRO A 209 22.07 -0.25 11.36
CA PRO A 209 23.30 -0.40 10.58
C PRO A 209 23.01 -0.66 9.10
N ALA A 210 23.93 -0.25 8.23
CA ALA A 210 23.77 -0.38 6.78
C ALA A 210 23.51 -1.83 6.31
N ASN A 211 24.00 -2.83 7.06
CA ASN A 211 23.76 -4.26 6.81
C ASN A 211 22.54 -4.81 7.56
N TYR A 212 21.64 -3.95 8.06
CA TYR A 212 20.41 -4.39 8.70
C TYR A 212 19.59 -5.27 7.75
N VAL A 213 19.12 -6.39 8.27
CA VAL A 213 18.29 -7.34 7.52
C VAL A 213 16.85 -7.16 7.97
N TRP A 214 16.00 -6.75 7.04
CA TRP A 214 14.57 -6.61 7.30
C TRP A 214 13.91 -7.94 7.66
N PRO A 215 12.86 -7.94 8.46
CA PRO A 215 12.01 -9.11 8.60
C PRO A 215 11.57 -9.61 7.21
N ASP A 216 11.53 -10.92 7.01
CA ASP A 216 11.24 -11.56 5.72
C ASP A 216 12.22 -11.22 4.58
N HIS A 217 13.40 -10.69 4.91
CA HIS A 217 14.44 -10.30 3.94
C HIS A 217 13.96 -9.28 2.88
N ALA A 218 12.94 -8.51 3.20
CA ALA A 218 12.35 -7.53 2.29
C ALA A 218 12.18 -6.16 2.96
N THR A 219 12.67 -5.11 2.31
CA THR A 219 12.34 -3.71 2.69
C THR A 219 10.85 -3.44 2.48
N PRO A 220 10.22 -2.54 3.23
CA PRO A 220 8.83 -2.13 3.02
C PRO A 220 8.51 -1.80 1.57
N GLU A 221 9.36 -1.06 0.89
CA GLU A 221 9.16 -0.58 -0.49
C GLU A 221 9.61 -1.56 -1.58
N ARG A 222 9.94 -2.79 -1.23
CA ARG A 222 10.34 -3.76 -2.24
C ARG A 222 9.18 -4.07 -3.20
N THR A 223 9.47 -4.05 -4.49
CA THR A 223 8.58 -4.58 -5.51
C THR A 223 8.79 -6.09 -5.65
N ASP A 224 7.71 -6.86 -5.78
CA ASP A 224 7.77 -8.33 -5.99
C ASP A 224 7.97 -8.69 -7.46
N LEU A 225 8.73 -7.89 -8.20
CA LEU A 225 8.99 -8.14 -9.61
C LEU A 225 10.02 -9.23 -9.82
N TRP A 226 9.72 -10.11 -10.75
CA TRP A 226 10.70 -11.02 -11.32
C TRP A 226 11.73 -10.21 -12.11
N THR A 227 12.96 -10.20 -11.60
CA THR A 227 14.07 -9.56 -12.28
C THR A 227 14.39 -10.35 -13.55
N GLY A 228 14.26 -9.70 -14.71
CA GLY A 228 14.70 -10.28 -15.98
C GLY A 228 13.59 -10.76 -16.91
N ASP A 229 12.32 -10.41 -16.66
CA ASP A 229 11.26 -10.64 -17.66
C ASP A 229 11.39 -9.61 -18.81
N PRO A 230 11.84 -10.04 -20.01
CA PRO A 230 11.96 -9.14 -21.16
C PRO A 230 10.61 -8.62 -21.64
N ALA A 231 9.51 -9.28 -21.30
CA ALA A 231 8.15 -8.92 -21.68
C ALA A 231 7.48 -7.95 -20.69
N LEU A 232 8.16 -7.60 -19.59
CA LEU A 232 7.60 -6.66 -18.62
C LEU A 232 7.30 -5.32 -19.31
N SER A 233 6.02 -4.95 -19.32
CA SER A 233 5.61 -3.67 -19.89
C SER A 233 5.91 -2.51 -18.93
N ARG A 234 6.00 -1.29 -19.48
CA ARG A 234 6.12 -0.08 -18.68
C ARG A 234 4.96 0.06 -17.68
N LEU A 235 3.74 -0.26 -18.10
CA LEU A 235 2.56 -0.29 -17.24
C LEU A 235 2.71 -1.30 -16.10
N GLY A 236 3.19 -2.50 -16.39
CA GLY A 236 3.49 -3.52 -15.39
C GLY A 236 4.52 -3.07 -14.36
N ALA A 237 5.59 -2.43 -14.83
CA ALA A 237 6.62 -1.87 -13.95
C ALA A 237 6.08 -0.75 -13.05
N LEU A 238 5.27 0.16 -13.59
CA LEU A 238 4.61 1.21 -12.80
C LEU A 238 3.65 0.64 -11.74
N LYS A 239 2.86 -0.38 -12.09
CA LYS A 239 1.96 -1.04 -11.14
C LYS A 239 2.74 -1.73 -10.01
N ALA A 240 3.87 -2.33 -10.32
CA ALA A 240 4.73 -2.94 -9.31
C ALA A 240 5.39 -1.89 -8.38
N ALA A 241 5.87 -0.78 -8.94
CA ALA A 241 6.39 0.34 -8.16
C ALA A 241 5.31 0.88 -7.21
N LEU A 242 4.08 1.09 -7.71
CA LEU A 242 2.96 1.53 -6.88
C LEU A 242 2.70 0.61 -5.68
N LEU A 243 2.89 -0.69 -5.81
CA LEU A 243 2.77 -1.62 -4.69
C LEU A 243 3.89 -1.42 -3.66
N GLY A 244 5.09 -1.09 -4.09
CA GLY A 244 6.20 -0.73 -3.20
C GLY A 244 5.88 0.52 -2.38
N GLU A 245 5.54 1.63 -3.04
CA GLU A 245 5.20 2.89 -2.37
C GLU A 245 4.02 2.73 -1.37
N ARG A 246 3.04 1.92 -1.72
CA ARG A 246 1.92 1.63 -0.81
C ARG A 246 2.35 0.89 0.44
N ARG A 247 3.35 0.01 0.36
CA ARG A 247 3.91 -0.67 1.52
C ARG A 247 4.74 0.30 2.38
N GLY A 248 5.50 1.21 1.76
CA GLY A 248 6.19 2.31 2.45
C GLY A 248 5.20 3.17 3.22
N LEU A 249 4.14 3.61 2.55
CA LEU A 249 3.05 4.36 3.17
C LEU A 249 2.46 3.61 4.38
N GLU A 250 2.21 2.31 4.27
CA GLU A 250 1.67 1.52 5.36
C GLU A 250 2.66 1.34 6.50
N PHE A 251 3.95 1.20 6.22
CA PHE A 251 5.00 1.17 7.23
C PHE A 251 4.95 2.42 8.10
N TYR A 252 5.00 3.62 7.51
CA TYR A 252 4.94 4.87 8.27
C TYR A 252 3.59 5.09 8.96
N HIS A 253 2.49 4.67 8.33
CA HIS A 253 1.17 4.67 8.96
C HIS A 253 1.12 3.80 10.21
N SER A 254 1.73 2.63 10.15
CA SER A 254 1.82 1.71 11.27
C SER A 254 2.63 2.33 12.40
N VAL A 255 3.79 2.91 12.09
CA VAL A 255 4.60 3.61 13.09
C VAL A 255 3.82 4.73 13.77
N ALA A 256 3.13 5.58 12.97
CA ALA A 256 2.31 6.67 13.50
C ALA A 256 1.14 6.19 14.37
N GLY A 257 0.58 5.02 14.05
CA GLY A 257 -0.57 4.45 14.77
C GLY A 257 -0.20 3.73 16.07
N PHE A 258 1.03 3.28 16.18
CA PHE A 258 1.45 2.41 17.29
C PHE A 258 2.44 3.03 18.25
N SER A 259 3.22 4.02 17.81
CA SER A 259 4.13 4.71 18.71
C SER A 259 3.35 5.48 19.76
N LYS A 260 3.87 5.46 20.99
CA LYS A 260 3.40 6.29 22.10
C LYS A 260 4.21 7.57 22.25
N ASP A 261 5.33 7.66 21.56
CA ASP A 261 6.18 8.85 21.55
C ASP A 261 5.59 9.91 20.61
N PRO A 262 5.23 11.09 21.11
CA PRO A 262 4.60 12.14 20.28
C PRO A 262 5.50 12.63 19.14
N GLU A 263 6.82 12.63 19.33
CA GLU A 263 7.75 13.09 18.29
C GLU A 263 7.88 12.05 17.18
N ILE A 264 7.98 10.76 17.52
CA ILE A 264 7.93 9.67 16.51
C ILE A 264 6.63 9.73 15.72
N VAL A 265 5.47 9.89 16.41
CA VAL A 265 4.16 10.00 15.76
C VAL A 265 4.12 11.19 14.80
N LYS A 266 4.68 12.32 15.20
CA LYS A 266 4.72 13.54 14.37
C LYS A 266 5.58 13.30 13.12
N GLN A 267 6.79 12.78 13.29
CA GLN A 267 7.69 12.49 12.18
C GLN A 267 7.10 11.47 11.23
N ALA A 268 6.58 10.36 11.74
CA ALA A 268 5.94 9.32 10.91
C ALA A 268 4.76 9.87 10.11
N LYS A 269 3.97 10.80 10.65
CA LYS A 269 2.88 11.45 9.90
C LYS A 269 3.37 12.32 8.75
N GLU A 270 4.54 12.94 8.86
CA GLU A 270 5.12 13.70 7.74
C GLU A 270 5.54 12.75 6.62
N PHE A 271 6.21 11.63 6.94
CA PHE A 271 6.53 10.59 5.95
C PHE A 271 5.27 9.98 5.31
N VAL A 272 4.20 9.75 6.09
CA VAL A 272 2.90 9.32 5.55
C VAL A 272 2.38 10.25 4.46
N LYS A 273 2.53 11.57 4.62
CA LYS A 273 2.08 12.51 3.59
C LYS A 273 2.90 12.40 2.32
N GLU A 274 4.22 12.26 2.48
CA GLU A 274 5.15 12.13 1.36
C GLU A 274 4.89 10.86 0.57
N GLU A 275 4.76 9.73 1.25
CA GLU A 275 4.39 8.47 0.60
C GLU A 275 3.03 8.53 -0.11
N ALA A 276 2.06 9.25 0.46
CA ALA A 276 0.78 9.45 -0.18
C ALA A 276 0.91 10.26 -1.50
N GLU A 277 1.82 11.22 -1.54
CA GLU A 277 2.13 11.98 -2.76
C GLU A 277 2.81 11.11 -3.83
N HIS A 278 3.72 10.20 -3.42
CA HIS A 278 4.36 9.24 -4.33
C HIS A 278 3.33 8.30 -4.94
N VAL A 279 2.45 7.74 -4.13
CA VAL A 279 1.33 6.91 -4.59
C VAL A 279 0.48 7.66 -5.62
N GLU A 280 0.12 8.92 -5.35
CA GLU A 280 -0.66 9.74 -6.28
C GLU A 280 0.07 10.01 -7.60
N ILE A 281 1.38 10.26 -7.55
CA ILE A 281 2.21 10.46 -8.74
C ILE A 281 2.22 9.20 -9.62
N LEU A 282 2.45 8.03 -9.02
CA LEU A 282 2.44 6.78 -9.76
C LEU A 282 1.06 6.43 -10.31
N GLU A 283 -0.02 6.68 -9.58
CA GLU A 283 -1.38 6.50 -10.08
C GLU A 283 -1.67 7.39 -11.31
N ARG A 284 -1.19 8.64 -11.31
CA ARG A 284 -1.28 9.52 -12.49
C ARG A 284 -0.47 9.01 -13.67
N TRP A 285 0.72 8.46 -13.43
CA TRP A 285 1.54 7.88 -14.50
C TRP A 285 0.90 6.62 -15.09
N ILE A 286 0.33 5.76 -14.25
CA ILE A 286 -0.41 4.57 -14.67
C ILE A 286 -1.61 4.97 -15.52
N ALA A 287 -2.43 5.92 -15.07
CA ALA A 287 -3.59 6.39 -15.82
C ALA A 287 -3.20 6.96 -17.20
N ARG A 288 -2.08 7.69 -17.27
CA ARG A 288 -1.55 8.20 -18.54
C ARG A 288 -1.11 7.07 -19.46
N GLU A 289 -0.38 6.08 -18.93
CA GLU A 289 0.09 4.93 -19.69
C GLU A 289 -1.07 4.11 -20.26
N GLU A 290 -2.08 3.84 -19.45
CA GLU A 290 -3.30 3.14 -19.88
C GLU A 290 -4.06 3.90 -20.97
N SER A 291 -4.11 5.23 -20.89
CA SER A 291 -4.71 6.07 -21.94
C SER A 291 -3.96 5.97 -23.28
N LEU A 292 -2.61 5.97 -23.23
CA LEU A 292 -1.77 5.84 -24.41
C LEU A 292 -1.96 4.47 -25.09
N GLN A 293 -2.02 3.40 -24.30
CA GLN A 293 -2.25 2.04 -24.81
C GLN A 293 -3.64 1.90 -25.47
N LYS A 294 -4.67 2.52 -24.89
CA LYS A 294 -6.02 2.54 -25.50
C LYS A 294 -6.02 3.27 -26.85
N SER A 295 -5.32 4.40 -26.94
CA SER A 295 -5.22 5.19 -28.18
C SER A 295 -4.42 4.49 -29.28
N ALA A 296 -3.45 3.65 -28.93
CA ALA A 296 -2.65 2.88 -29.86
C ALA A 296 -3.38 1.65 -30.44
N ASN A 297 -4.43 1.18 -29.74
CA ASN A 297 -5.24 0.02 -30.15
C ASN A 297 -6.57 0.41 -30.84
N SER A 298 -6.83 1.71 -30.98
CA SER A 298 -7.98 2.28 -31.70
C SER A 298 -7.57 2.76 -33.08
#